data_c5561180fb57f4d41e829265c6c78174
#
_entry.id   c5561180fb57f4d41e829265c6c78174
#
_cell.length_a   1.000
_cell.length_b   1.000
_cell.length_c   1.000
_cell.angle_alpha   90.00
_cell.angle_beta   90.00
_cell.angle_gamma   90.00
#
_symmetry.space_group_name_H-M   'P 1'
#
loop_
_entity.id
_entity.type
_entity.pdbx_description
1 polymer ?
#
loop_
_entity_poly.entity_id
_entity_poly.type
_entity_poly.pdbx_seq_one_letter_code
_entity_poly.pdbx_strand_id
1 'polypeptide(L)'
;MLDAGGNILSGYTQRVETGTFDVTLPLGVAYTCLFWAQYIPDAGGGSEFFDTTDLKAVALKKALTADDQCQAFCATASVAAADEALTKTVVMKRAVAQVNIKSDTQMTGYSKLTAAYTNVPNTFNVLDNTVTTTGGVSGDADFDITNFSAAPGADGKYIYQSAYFLASANGAGSMLNIALNTYITAAPGAVFKTITVNNAPTKKNVRTNVLMDFAATSSTYTYTLDFADFDATDINHKTVSIWDGSYPAANTGATFSGGDGSQANPYIIGSATDFAQFAKNTTSKNYRDTYFKLDVDINLNDKPWTPTGNFAGVFDGQHHKITGLKVSVADEQVGLFGQLSRTGRLS
;
A
#
# COMPACT_ATOMS: atom_id res chain seq x y z
N MET A 1 1.25 -20.47 22.82
CA MET A 1 2.51 -21.17 22.50
C MET A 1 2.21 -22.38 21.63
N LEU A 2 3.12 -22.74 20.74
CA LEU A 2 2.99 -23.89 19.83
C LEU A 2 4.12 -24.89 20.07
N ASP A 3 3.83 -26.17 19.89
CA ASP A 3 4.83 -27.24 19.84
C ASP A 3 5.61 -27.24 18.51
N ALA A 4 6.56 -28.14 18.34
CA ALA A 4 7.35 -28.28 17.12
C ALA A 4 6.50 -28.65 15.87
N GLY A 5 5.30 -29.21 16.06
CA GLY A 5 4.33 -29.52 15.03
C GLY A 5 3.39 -28.37 14.70
N GLY A 6 3.50 -27.22 15.38
CA GLY A 6 2.64 -26.05 15.20
C GLY A 6 1.26 -26.16 15.88
N ASN A 7 1.08 -27.14 16.80
CA ASN A 7 -0.15 -27.28 17.57
C ASN A 7 -0.15 -26.35 18.78
N ILE A 8 -1.31 -25.80 19.11
CA ILE A 8 -1.48 -24.96 20.29
C ILE A 8 -1.31 -25.81 21.56
N LEU A 9 -0.44 -25.36 22.44
CA LEU A 9 -0.25 -25.94 23.76
C LEU A 9 -1.24 -25.31 24.73
N SER A 10 -2.25 -26.08 25.14
CA SER A 10 -3.22 -25.65 26.14
C SER A 10 -2.53 -25.36 27.48
N GLY A 11 -2.93 -24.27 28.16
CA GLY A 11 -2.35 -23.85 29.45
C GLY A 11 -1.14 -22.94 29.37
N TYR A 12 -0.61 -22.67 28.18
CA TYR A 12 0.49 -21.73 27.96
C TYR A 12 0.06 -20.40 27.31
N THR A 13 -1.21 -20.06 27.42
CA THR A 13 -1.72 -18.74 27.06
C THR A 13 -1.74 -17.88 28.32
N GLN A 14 -1.06 -16.73 28.28
CA GLN A 14 -0.99 -15.80 29.40
C GLN A 14 -1.33 -14.39 28.89
N ARG A 15 -2.05 -13.64 29.72
CA ARG A 15 -2.20 -12.20 29.58
C ARG A 15 -1.26 -11.54 30.59
N VAL A 16 -0.45 -10.62 30.11
CA VAL A 16 0.46 -9.85 30.95
C VAL A 16 0.25 -8.36 30.71
N GLU A 17 0.33 -7.59 31.77
CA GLU A 17 0.21 -6.11 31.75
C GLU A 17 1.58 -5.43 31.79
N THR A 18 2.63 -6.22 32.03
CA THR A 18 4.02 -5.78 32.09
C THR A 18 4.80 -6.33 30.90
N GLY A 19 5.94 -5.73 30.56
CA GLY A 19 6.79 -6.16 29.45
C GLY A 19 7.58 -7.46 29.71
N THR A 20 7.46 -8.08 30.86
CA THR A 20 8.17 -9.32 31.25
C THR A 20 7.21 -10.36 31.79
N PHE A 21 7.45 -11.62 31.47
CA PHE A 21 6.73 -12.76 32.00
C PHE A 21 7.64 -13.99 32.02
N ASP A 22 7.38 -14.90 32.94
CA ASP A 22 8.06 -16.16 33.05
C ASP A 22 7.13 -17.30 32.64
N VAL A 23 7.70 -18.30 31.98
CA VAL A 23 7.00 -19.53 31.63
C VAL A 23 7.88 -20.75 31.92
N THR A 24 7.32 -21.74 32.55
CA THR A 24 8.01 -23.02 32.78
C THR A 24 7.66 -24.00 31.68
N LEU A 25 8.66 -24.50 30.98
CA LEU A 25 8.52 -25.40 29.84
C LEU A 25 9.30 -26.70 30.07
N PRO A 26 8.83 -27.83 29.53
CA PRO A 26 9.63 -29.05 29.46
C PRO A 26 10.94 -28.80 28.71
N LEU A 27 12.03 -29.34 29.26
CA LEU A 27 13.36 -29.27 28.68
C LEU A 27 13.49 -30.18 27.44
N GLY A 28 14.45 -29.85 26.59
CA GLY A 28 14.77 -30.68 25.42
C GLY A 28 13.74 -30.56 24.26
N VAL A 29 12.77 -29.65 24.34
CA VAL A 29 11.73 -29.45 23.32
C VAL A 29 11.82 -28.07 22.76
N ALA A 30 11.62 -27.95 21.42
CA ALA A 30 11.54 -26.68 20.74
C ALA A 30 10.10 -26.12 20.71
N TYR A 31 9.96 -24.83 20.90
CA TYR A 31 8.66 -24.16 20.94
C TYR A 31 8.63 -22.93 20.03
N THR A 32 7.43 -22.56 19.60
CA THR A 32 7.18 -21.25 18.95
C THR A 32 6.21 -20.44 19.81
N CYS A 33 6.65 -19.28 20.24
CA CYS A 33 5.85 -18.33 21.00
C CYS A 33 5.26 -17.27 20.08
N LEU A 34 3.95 -17.06 20.20
CA LEU A 34 3.23 -15.99 19.51
C LEU A 34 2.89 -14.90 20.51
N PHE A 35 3.09 -13.65 20.12
CA PHE A 35 2.87 -12.48 20.95
C PHE A 35 1.93 -11.50 20.27
N TRP A 36 1.00 -10.95 21.05
CA TRP A 36 0.10 -9.89 20.64
C TRP A 36 -0.01 -8.85 21.75
N ALA A 37 0.12 -7.57 21.41
CA ALA A 37 -0.11 -6.46 22.31
C ALA A 37 -1.07 -5.46 21.66
N GLN A 38 -1.96 -4.89 22.45
CA GLN A 38 -3.00 -3.95 22.02
C GLN A 38 -3.40 -3.06 23.18
N TYR A 39 -4.04 -1.94 22.87
CA TYR A 39 -4.66 -1.12 23.89
C TYR A 39 -5.89 -1.82 24.50
N ILE A 40 -6.01 -1.75 25.82
CA ILE A 40 -7.16 -2.21 26.57
C ILE A 40 -7.51 -1.09 27.56
N PRO A 41 -8.70 -0.49 27.45
CA PRO A 41 -9.06 0.70 28.23
C PRO A 41 -9.18 0.41 29.73
N ASP A 42 -9.60 -0.80 30.11
CA ASP A 42 -9.86 -1.16 31.49
C ASP A 42 -9.00 -2.36 31.94
N ALA A 43 -8.39 -2.28 33.12
CA ALA A 43 -7.67 -3.40 33.72
C ALA A 43 -8.61 -4.62 33.87
N GLY A 44 -8.25 -5.74 33.29
CA GLY A 44 -9.09 -6.96 33.28
C GLY A 44 -10.15 -7.01 32.19
N GLY A 45 -10.39 -5.91 31.44
CA GLY A 45 -11.27 -5.86 30.27
C GLY A 45 -10.76 -6.67 29.06
N GLY A 46 -11.60 -6.89 28.06
CA GLY A 46 -11.22 -7.46 26.75
C GLY A 46 -10.81 -6.36 25.78
N SER A 47 -10.25 -6.77 24.64
CA SER A 47 -10.04 -5.86 23.52
C SER A 47 -11.36 -5.39 22.94
N GLU A 48 -11.43 -4.13 22.62
CA GLU A 48 -12.55 -3.55 21.91
C GLU A 48 -12.53 -3.91 20.42
N PHE A 49 -11.33 -3.97 19.84
CA PHE A 49 -11.13 -4.11 18.39
C PHE A 49 -10.82 -5.53 17.95
N PHE A 50 -10.19 -6.36 18.81
CA PHE A 50 -9.63 -7.64 18.38
C PHE A 50 -10.12 -8.81 19.26
N ASP A 51 -10.47 -9.91 18.63
CA ASP A 51 -10.57 -11.22 19.25
C ASP A 51 -9.21 -11.91 19.16
N THR A 52 -8.59 -12.15 20.29
CA THR A 52 -7.25 -12.72 20.42
C THR A 52 -7.27 -14.11 21.07
N THR A 53 -8.41 -14.82 21.03
CA THR A 53 -8.54 -16.17 21.57
C THR A 53 -7.66 -17.16 20.82
N ASP A 54 -7.44 -16.94 19.52
CA ASP A 54 -6.46 -17.66 18.71
C ASP A 54 -5.52 -16.68 17.99
N LEU A 55 -4.24 -16.66 18.36
CA LEU A 55 -3.24 -15.79 17.72
C LEU A 55 -2.85 -16.22 16.29
N LYS A 56 -3.30 -17.40 15.84
CA LYS A 56 -3.21 -17.80 14.43
C LYS A 56 -4.37 -17.26 13.60
N ALA A 57 -5.38 -16.68 14.25
CA ALA A 57 -6.60 -16.16 13.62
C ALA A 57 -7.17 -14.99 14.41
N VAL A 58 -6.34 -13.97 14.72
CA VAL A 58 -6.82 -12.75 15.39
C VAL A 58 -7.84 -12.06 14.51
N ALA A 59 -9.08 -11.99 14.96
CA ALA A 59 -10.19 -11.45 14.17
C ALA A 59 -10.62 -10.07 14.64
N LEU A 60 -11.11 -9.22 13.73
CA LEU A 60 -11.74 -7.96 14.10
C LEU A 60 -13.09 -8.22 14.77
N LYS A 61 -13.35 -7.49 15.86
CA LYS A 61 -14.66 -7.36 16.51
C LYS A 61 -15.48 -6.21 15.93
N LYS A 62 -14.79 -5.20 15.43
CA LYS A 62 -15.33 -4.04 14.68
C LYS A 62 -14.26 -3.50 13.74
N ALA A 63 -14.68 -2.73 12.73
CA ALA A 63 -13.76 -2.02 11.85
C ALA A 63 -12.82 -1.11 12.65
N LEU A 64 -11.57 -1.03 12.23
CA LEU A 64 -10.60 -0.11 12.82
C LEU A 64 -10.91 1.33 12.40
N THR A 65 -10.48 2.27 13.21
CA THR A 65 -10.76 3.70 13.03
C THR A 65 -9.48 4.51 12.84
N ALA A 66 -9.60 5.82 12.87
CA ALA A 66 -8.47 6.74 12.90
C ALA A 66 -7.84 6.88 14.31
N ASP A 67 -8.39 6.21 15.32
CA ASP A 67 -7.91 6.27 16.70
C ASP A 67 -6.65 5.41 16.89
N ASP A 68 -5.63 5.97 17.55
CA ASP A 68 -4.40 5.27 17.90
C ASP A 68 -4.62 4.04 18.81
N GLN A 69 -5.75 3.95 19.49
CA GLN A 69 -6.15 2.76 20.27
C GLN A 69 -6.39 1.53 19.39
N CYS A 70 -6.59 1.71 18.08
CA CYS A 70 -6.67 0.62 17.11
C CYS A 70 -5.32 -0.03 16.81
N GLN A 71 -4.21 0.50 17.32
CA GLN A 71 -2.90 -0.07 17.08
C GLN A 71 -2.75 -1.41 17.82
N ALA A 72 -2.14 -2.37 17.13
CA ALA A 72 -1.77 -3.65 17.67
C ALA A 72 -0.36 -4.03 17.24
N PHE A 73 0.33 -4.77 18.09
CA PHE A 73 1.70 -5.20 17.86
C PHE A 73 1.78 -6.71 17.98
N CYS A 74 2.62 -7.33 17.17
CA CYS A 74 2.83 -8.77 17.18
C CYS A 74 4.29 -9.15 17.02
N ALA A 75 4.62 -10.33 17.49
CA ALA A 75 5.88 -10.97 17.23
C ALA A 75 5.73 -12.49 17.28
N THR A 76 6.68 -13.18 16.66
CA THR A 76 6.86 -14.62 16.75
C THR A 76 8.29 -14.89 17.19
N ALA A 77 8.50 -15.74 18.17
CA ALA A 77 9.81 -16.13 18.64
C ALA A 77 9.93 -17.63 18.76
N SER A 78 10.97 -18.20 18.16
CA SER A 78 11.33 -19.61 18.35
C SER A 78 12.18 -19.75 19.60
N VAL A 79 11.87 -20.74 20.41
CA VAL A 79 12.65 -21.20 21.55
C VAL A 79 13.22 -22.56 21.17
N ALA A 80 14.53 -22.65 21.02
CA ALA A 80 15.21 -23.93 20.73
C ALA A 80 15.07 -24.86 21.92
N ALA A 81 15.23 -26.16 21.68
CA ALA A 81 15.38 -27.12 22.75
C ALA A 81 16.59 -26.74 23.62
N ALA A 82 16.35 -26.56 24.89
CA ALA A 82 17.37 -26.15 25.85
C ALA A 82 17.29 -27.04 27.11
N ASP A 83 18.41 -27.18 27.79
CA ASP A 83 18.53 -27.97 29.01
C ASP A 83 18.66 -27.08 30.27
N GLU A 84 18.53 -25.75 30.07
CA GLU A 84 18.67 -24.76 31.14
C GLU A 84 17.71 -23.56 30.92
N ALA A 85 17.59 -22.73 31.95
CA ALA A 85 16.77 -21.52 31.88
C ALA A 85 17.27 -20.56 30.81
N LEU A 86 16.36 -20.04 29.99
CA LEU A 86 16.63 -19.14 28.88
C LEU A 86 15.88 -17.80 29.06
N THR A 87 16.60 -16.70 28.94
CA THR A 87 15.99 -15.36 28.82
C THR A 87 16.04 -14.90 27.38
N LYS A 88 14.90 -14.44 26.83
CA LYS A 88 14.82 -13.98 25.45
C LYS A 88 14.08 -12.65 25.37
N THR A 89 14.72 -11.65 24.72
CA THR A 89 14.07 -10.39 24.38
C THR A 89 13.34 -10.53 23.04
N VAL A 90 12.09 -10.08 23.00
CA VAL A 90 11.26 -10.11 21.79
C VAL A 90 10.84 -8.71 21.43
N VAL A 91 11.21 -8.27 20.23
CA VAL A 91 10.79 -6.97 19.67
C VAL A 91 9.49 -7.15 18.91
N MET A 92 8.46 -6.43 19.33
CA MET A 92 7.15 -6.46 18.69
C MET A 92 7.05 -5.32 17.66
N LYS A 93 6.44 -5.62 16.51
CA LYS A 93 6.16 -4.63 15.46
C LYS A 93 4.66 -4.53 15.22
N ARG A 94 4.21 -3.37 14.76
CA ARG A 94 2.78 -3.16 14.48
C ARG A 94 2.24 -4.23 13.52
N ALA A 95 1.08 -4.79 13.85
CA ALA A 95 0.31 -5.71 13.00
C ALA A 95 -0.57 -4.94 12.00
N VAL A 96 -0.67 -3.62 12.17
CA VAL A 96 -1.47 -2.73 11.33
C VAL A 96 -0.58 -1.91 10.40
N ALA A 97 -1.15 -1.53 9.25
CA ALA A 97 -0.73 -0.42 8.41
C ALA A 97 -1.49 0.84 8.80
N GLN A 98 -0.95 2.00 8.45
CA GLN A 98 -1.69 3.26 8.46
C GLN A 98 -1.85 3.76 7.03
N VAL A 99 -3.04 4.20 6.66
CA VAL A 99 -3.30 4.89 5.39
C VAL A 99 -3.64 6.33 5.68
N ASN A 100 -2.94 7.25 5.04
CA ASN A 100 -3.15 8.69 5.17
C ASN A 100 -3.64 9.27 3.85
N ILE A 101 -4.69 10.08 3.91
CA ILE A 101 -5.12 10.91 2.79
C ILE A 101 -4.48 12.29 2.96
N LYS A 102 -3.64 12.66 2.00
CA LYS A 102 -2.80 13.86 2.04
C LYS A 102 -2.97 14.73 0.80
N SER A 103 -2.57 16.00 0.91
CA SER A 103 -2.42 16.92 -0.22
C SER A 103 -1.22 17.86 -0.01
N ASP A 104 -0.63 18.30 -1.12
CA ASP A 104 0.40 19.35 -1.12
C ASP A 104 -0.21 20.74 -0.86
N THR A 105 -1.50 20.91 -1.10
CA THR A 105 -2.22 22.17 -0.94
C THR A 105 -3.37 22.01 0.03
N GLN A 106 -3.71 23.10 0.74
CA GLN A 106 -4.86 23.10 1.62
C GLN A 106 -6.15 23.02 0.80
N MET A 107 -7.07 22.14 1.22
CA MET A 107 -8.41 22.06 0.65
C MET A 107 -9.25 23.28 1.08
N THR A 108 -9.32 24.28 0.22
CA THR A 108 -10.16 25.47 0.44
C THR A 108 -11.42 25.39 -0.43
N GLY A 109 -12.55 25.82 0.11
CA GLY A 109 -13.83 25.78 -0.61
C GLY A 109 -14.53 24.42 -0.61
N TYR A 110 -14.03 23.47 0.14
CA TYR A 110 -14.65 22.17 0.36
C TYR A 110 -15.48 22.17 1.65
N SER A 111 -16.61 21.50 1.64
CA SER A 111 -17.49 21.31 2.79
C SER A 111 -17.32 19.94 3.46
N LYS A 112 -16.99 18.91 2.64
CA LYS A 112 -16.80 17.54 3.10
C LYS A 112 -15.90 16.77 2.14
N LEU A 113 -15.15 15.81 2.69
CA LEU A 113 -14.51 14.71 1.98
C LEU A 113 -15.00 13.40 2.63
N THR A 114 -15.47 12.44 1.85
CA THR A 114 -15.72 11.09 2.35
C THR A 114 -14.64 10.15 1.86
N ALA A 115 -14.23 9.22 2.72
CA ALA A 115 -13.28 8.17 2.38
C ALA A 115 -13.87 6.82 2.75
N ALA A 116 -14.22 6.01 1.76
CA ALA A 116 -14.71 4.66 1.91
C ALA A 116 -13.58 3.67 1.58
N TYR A 117 -13.29 2.78 2.51
CA TYR A 117 -12.28 1.73 2.38
C TYR A 117 -12.96 0.38 2.27
N THR A 118 -12.65 -0.36 1.21
CA THR A 118 -13.20 -1.70 0.98
C THR A 118 -12.08 -2.71 0.67
N ASN A 119 -12.44 -3.98 0.69
CA ASN A 119 -11.48 -5.09 0.59
C ASN A 119 -10.48 -5.10 1.77
N VAL A 120 -10.95 -4.70 2.95
CA VAL A 120 -10.13 -4.58 4.15
C VAL A 120 -9.98 -5.95 4.82
N PRO A 121 -8.74 -6.39 5.11
CA PRO A 121 -8.51 -7.62 5.87
C PRO A 121 -9.14 -7.53 7.26
N ASN A 122 -9.77 -8.61 7.69
CA ASN A 122 -10.44 -8.69 9.00
C ASN A 122 -9.87 -9.77 9.92
N THR A 123 -8.90 -10.55 9.47
CA THR A 123 -8.23 -11.58 10.26
C THR A 123 -6.71 -11.51 10.03
N PHE A 124 -5.93 -11.68 11.10
CA PHE A 124 -4.47 -11.66 11.09
C PHE A 124 -3.90 -12.92 11.75
N ASN A 125 -2.97 -13.58 11.08
CA ASN A 125 -2.23 -14.72 11.62
C ASN A 125 -0.85 -14.25 12.11
N VAL A 126 -0.61 -14.36 13.43
CA VAL A 126 0.66 -13.93 14.04
C VAL A 126 1.81 -14.86 13.66
N LEU A 127 1.54 -16.15 13.39
CA LEU A 127 2.59 -17.14 13.11
C LEU A 127 3.34 -16.81 11.82
N ASP A 128 2.61 -16.51 10.75
CA ASP A 128 3.17 -16.25 9.41
C ASP A 128 3.03 -14.80 8.96
N ASN A 129 2.40 -13.95 9.76
CA ASN A 129 2.11 -12.56 9.48
C ASN A 129 1.31 -12.34 8.20
N THR A 130 0.34 -13.20 7.95
CA THR A 130 -0.61 -13.09 6.84
C THR A 130 -1.95 -12.51 7.30
N VAL A 131 -2.74 -12.04 6.35
CA VAL A 131 -4.10 -11.54 6.59
C VAL A 131 -5.09 -12.17 5.62
N THR A 132 -6.34 -12.22 6.04
CA THR A 132 -7.46 -12.64 5.19
C THR A 132 -8.66 -11.72 5.37
N THR A 133 -9.61 -11.83 4.44
CA THR A 133 -10.93 -11.16 4.51
C THR A 133 -12.04 -12.12 4.95
N THR A 134 -11.68 -13.31 5.45
CA THR A 134 -12.60 -14.37 5.88
C THR A 134 -12.67 -14.46 7.38
N GLY A 135 -13.88 -14.50 7.93
CA GLY A 135 -14.12 -14.57 9.38
C GLY A 135 -14.22 -13.17 10.03
N GLY A 136 -14.73 -13.11 11.24
CA GLY A 136 -14.91 -11.86 11.96
C GLY A 136 -15.94 -10.91 11.34
N VAL A 137 -15.94 -9.67 11.79
CA VAL A 137 -16.72 -8.59 11.17
C VAL A 137 -15.95 -7.98 10.00
N SER A 138 -16.67 -7.32 9.08
CA SER A 138 -16.00 -6.59 7.99
C SER A 138 -15.01 -5.56 8.54
N GLY A 139 -13.83 -5.51 7.91
CA GLY A 139 -12.87 -4.44 8.17
C GLY A 139 -13.15 -3.17 7.39
N ASP A 140 -14.11 -3.20 6.45
CA ASP A 140 -14.46 -2.03 5.63
C ASP A 140 -14.91 -0.87 6.51
N ALA A 141 -14.52 0.33 6.14
CA ALA A 141 -14.72 1.53 6.94
C ALA A 141 -15.02 2.75 6.08
N ASP A 142 -15.91 3.60 6.60
CA ASP A 142 -16.28 4.87 5.99
C ASP A 142 -15.96 6.03 6.94
N PHE A 143 -15.41 7.10 6.39
CA PHE A 143 -15.04 8.30 7.15
C PHE A 143 -15.60 9.55 6.49
N ASP A 144 -16.17 10.42 7.30
CA ASP A 144 -16.58 11.78 6.94
C ASP A 144 -15.56 12.77 7.50
N ILE A 145 -14.91 13.50 6.62
CA ILE A 145 -13.91 14.52 6.96
C ILE A 145 -14.53 15.90 6.66
N THR A 146 -14.70 16.72 7.68
CA THR A 146 -15.29 18.05 7.58
C THR A 146 -14.34 19.16 8.06
N ASN A 147 -13.21 18.79 8.67
CA ASN A 147 -12.21 19.73 9.12
C ASN A 147 -11.05 19.81 8.12
N PHE A 148 -10.94 20.93 7.43
CA PHE A 148 -9.88 21.25 6.47
C PHE A 148 -8.93 22.35 6.99
N SER A 149 -9.00 22.68 8.28
CA SER A 149 -8.19 23.75 8.89
C SER A 149 -6.85 23.25 9.42
N ALA A 150 -6.49 21.98 9.19
CA ALA A 150 -5.25 21.41 9.67
C ALA A 150 -4.03 22.20 9.16
N ALA A 151 -3.05 22.39 10.03
CA ALA A 151 -1.73 22.87 9.62
C ALA A 151 -0.99 21.76 8.85
N PRO A 152 -0.07 22.10 7.95
CA PRO A 152 0.74 21.11 7.28
C PRO A 152 1.64 20.38 8.30
N GLY A 153 1.89 19.11 8.05
CA GLY A 153 2.86 18.31 8.80
C GLY A 153 4.30 18.77 8.57
N ALA A 154 5.24 18.10 9.20
CA ALA A 154 6.67 18.39 9.08
C ALA A 154 7.20 18.22 7.63
N ASP A 155 6.51 17.44 6.82
CA ASP A 155 6.78 17.24 5.38
C ASP A 155 6.15 18.33 4.49
N GLY A 156 5.52 19.34 5.09
CA GLY A 156 4.83 20.43 4.38
C GLY A 156 3.47 20.03 3.79
N LYS A 157 3.00 18.80 4.03
CA LYS A 157 1.76 18.28 3.44
C LYS A 157 0.61 18.30 4.44
N TYR A 158 -0.60 18.49 3.95
CA TYR A 158 -1.82 18.46 4.74
C TYR A 158 -2.35 17.04 4.86
N ILE A 159 -2.58 16.56 6.09
CA ILE A 159 -3.18 15.26 6.37
C ILE A 159 -4.66 15.48 6.72
N TYR A 160 -5.56 14.93 5.92
CA TYR A 160 -6.99 15.06 6.13
C TYR A 160 -7.59 13.87 6.87
N GLN A 161 -6.98 12.69 6.71
CA GLN A 161 -7.43 11.50 7.39
C GLN A 161 -6.26 10.52 7.56
N SER A 162 -6.25 9.84 8.70
CA SER A 162 -5.40 8.68 8.96
C SER A 162 -6.28 7.55 9.46
N ALA A 163 -6.12 6.34 8.91
CA ALA A 163 -6.84 5.16 9.37
C ALA A 163 -5.90 3.97 9.49
N TYR A 164 -6.23 3.05 10.39
CA TYR A 164 -5.48 1.84 10.62
C TYR A 164 -6.19 0.62 10.01
N PHE A 165 -5.41 -0.31 9.48
CA PHE A 165 -5.92 -1.55 8.86
C PHE A 165 -4.98 -2.71 9.17
N LEU A 166 -5.52 -3.90 9.40
CA LEU A 166 -4.69 -5.11 9.47
C LEU A 166 -3.94 -5.29 8.15
N ALA A 167 -2.67 -5.63 8.22
CA ALA A 167 -1.86 -5.80 7.03
C ALA A 167 -0.79 -6.89 7.20
N SER A 168 -0.49 -7.60 6.13
CA SER A 168 0.53 -8.65 6.12
C SER A 168 1.95 -8.08 6.09
N ALA A 169 2.94 -8.92 6.41
CA ALA A 169 4.35 -8.53 6.40
C ALA A 169 4.89 -8.24 5.00
N ASN A 170 4.39 -8.91 3.98
CA ASN A 170 4.83 -8.80 2.60
C ASN A 170 3.86 -8.03 1.69
N GLY A 171 2.76 -7.50 2.26
CA GLY A 171 1.69 -6.81 1.53
C GLY A 171 0.71 -7.75 0.80
N ALA A 172 0.95 -9.05 0.78
CA ALA A 172 0.02 -9.99 0.15
C ALA A 172 -1.33 -10.03 0.90
N GLY A 173 -2.43 -9.93 0.17
CA GLY A 173 -3.78 -9.87 0.74
C GLY A 173 -4.12 -8.58 1.49
N SER A 174 -3.28 -7.55 1.41
CA SER A 174 -3.45 -6.26 2.08
C SER A 174 -3.58 -5.12 1.07
N MET A 175 -4.36 -5.31 0.02
CA MET A 175 -4.63 -4.27 -0.98
C MET A 175 -6.04 -3.73 -0.76
N LEU A 176 -6.13 -2.45 -0.44
CA LEU A 176 -7.40 -1.76 -0.18
C LEU A 176 -7.91 -1.07 -1.43
N ASN A 177 -9.23 -0.97 -1.57
CA ASN A 177 -9.85 -0.03 -2.47
C ASN A 177 -10.32 1.18 -1.67
N ILE A 178 -10.03 2.38 -2.16
CA ILE A 178 -10.38 3.63 -1.50
C ILE A 178 -11.22 4.46 -2.46
N ALA A 179 -12.44 4.80 -2.07
CA ALA A 179 -13.30 5.72 -2.80
C ALA A 179 -13.39 7.04 -2.03
N LEU A 180 -12.93 8.12 -2.66
CA LEU A 180 -12.96 9.46 -2.10
C LEU A 180 -14.00 10.30 -2.84
N ASN A 181 -14.96 10.87 -2.11
CA ASN A 181 -15.90 11.83 -2.67
C ASN A 181 -15.69 13.19 -2.03
N THR A 182 -15.53 14.22 -2.84
CA THR A 182 -15.40 15.59 -2.37
C THR A 182 -16.70 16.36 -2.57
N TYR A 183 -16.98 17.26 -1.66
CA TYR A 183 -18.15 18.16 -1.66
C TYR A 183 -17.68 19.59 -1.47
N ILE A 184 -18.15 20.51 -2.30
CA ILE A 184 -17.78 21.92 -2.22
C ILE A 184 -18.79 22.73 -1.42
N THR A 185 -18.34 23.83 -0.82
CA THR A 185 -19.20 24.72 0.00
C THR A 185 -20.35 25.32 -0.82
N ALA A 186 -20.12 25.57 -2.12
CA ALA A 186 -21.15 26.11 -3.01
C ALA A 186 -22.26 25.10 -3.36
N ALA A 187 -22.02 23.78 -3.18
CA ALA A 187 -23.00 22.72 -3.43
C ALA A 187 -22.80 21.56 -2.45
N PRO A 188 -23.04 21.73 -1.15
CA PRO A 188 -22.65 20.79 -0.10
C PRO A 188 -23.41 19.44 -0.14
N GLY A 189 -24.55 19.39 -0.82
CA GLY A 189 -25.37 18.18 -0.94
C GLY A 189 -25.06 17.30 -2.15
N ALA A 190 -24.18 17.74 -3.05
CA ALA A 190 -23.81 17.01 -4.27
C ALA A 190 -22.34 16.63 -4.27
N VAL A 191 -22.04 15.40 -4.72
CA VAL A 191 -20.66 14.98 -4.94
C VAL A 191 -20.08 15.86 -6.05
N PHE A 192 -19.04 16.60 -5.71
CA PHE A 192 -18.31 17.42 -6.68
C PHE A 192 -17.38 16.56 -7.51
N LYS A 193 -16.68 15.64 -6.85
CA LYS A 193 -15.74 14.74 -7.50
C LYS A 193 -15.63 13.40 -6.76
N THR A 194 -15.44 12.32 -7.53
CA THR A 194 -15.11 10.99 -7.04
C THR A 194 -13.74 10.60 -7.54
N ILE A 195 -12.93 10.08 -6.62
CA ILE A 195 -11.60 9.56 -6.90
C ILE A 195 -11.53 8.14 -6.36
N THR A 196 -11.11 7.20 -7.19
CA THR A 196 -10.99 5.80 -6.80
C THR A 196 -9.52 5.38 -6.85
N VAL A 197 -9.02 4.88 -5.73
CA VAL A 197 -7.70 4.27 -5.61
C VAL A 197 -7.92 2.77 -5.49
N ASN A 198 -7.68 2.03 -6.56
CA ASN A 198 -7.84 0.58 -6.57
C ASN A 198 -6.54 -0.09 -6.16
N ASN A 199 -6.65 -1.15 -5.35
CA ASN A 199 -5.51 -1.96 -4.93
C ASN A 199 -4.38 -1.15 -4.28
N ALA A 200 -4.72 -0.18 -3.43
CA ALA A 200 -3.74 0.54 -2.62
C ALA A 200 -2.98 -0.46 -1.73
N PRO A 201 -1.68 -0.69 -1.96
CA PRO A 201 -0.94 -1.67 -1.18
C PRO A 201 -0.74 -1.18 0.25
N THR A 202 -0.98 -2.06 1.20
CA THR A 202 -0.66 -1.83 2.60
C THR A 202 0.25 -2.93 3.13
N LYS A 203 1.08 -2.59 4.10
CA LYS A 203 2.01 -3.51 4.73
C LYS A 203 2.07 -3.20 6.22
N LYS A 204 2.16 -4.25 7.06
CA LYS A 204 2.26 -4.05 8.51
C LYS A 204 3.48 -3.18 8.85
N ASN A 205 3.33 -2.32 9.85
CA ASN A 205 4.34 -1.38 10.30
C ASN A 205 4.77 -0.34 9.24
N VAL A 206 3.94 -0.09 8.21
CA VAL A 206 4.20 0.88 7.14
C VAL A 206 3.03 1.86 7.04
N ARG A 207 3.34 3.13 6.75
CA ARG A 207 2.38 4.15 6.37
C ARG A 207 2.24 4.19 4.86
N THR A 208 1.03 4.06 4.35
CA THR A 208 0.70 4.31 2.95
C THR A 208 0.08 5.70 2.86
N ASN A 209 0.76 6.63 2.23
CA ASN A 209 0.26 7.98 2.01
C ASN A 209 -0.36 8.06 0.62
N VAL A 210 -1.62 8.40 0.54
CA VAL A 210 -2.33 8.73 -0.70
C VAL A 210 -2.26 10.23 -0.85
N LEU A 211 -1.32 10.70 -1.67
CA LEU A 211 -1.11 12.11 -1.94
C LEU A 211 -1.95 12.54 -3.14
N MET A 212 -2.81 13.50 -2.93
CA MET A 212 -3.78 13.96 -3.91
C MET A 212 -3.63 15.44 -4.19
N ASP A 213 -3.84 15.83 -5.43
CA ASP A 213 -4.03 17.22 -5.80
C ASP A 213 -5.52 17.59 -5.77
N PHE A 214 -5.96 18.15 -4.67
CA PHE A 214 -7.33 18.65 -4.54
C PHE A 214 -7.54 20.05 -5.14
N ALA A 215 -6.48 20.78 -5.46
CA ALA A 215 -6.57 22.13 -6.03
C ALA A 215 -6.88 22.10 -7.52
N ALA A 216 -6.78 20.93 -8.17
CA ALA A 216 -6.97 20.82 -9.61
C ALA A 216 -8.39 21.19 -10.01
N THR A 217 -8.51 22.25 -10.79
CA THR A 217 -9.73 22.64 -11.51
C THR A 217 -10.03 21.70 -12.68
N SER A 218 -9.10 20.78 -12.97
CA SER A 218 -9.17 19.78 -14.02
C SER A 218 -10.14 18.64 -13.67
N SER A 219 -10.74 18.05 -14.66
CA SER A 219 -11.53 16.81 -14.53
C SER A 219 -10.68 15.57 -14.29
N THR A 220 -9.37 15.67 -14.47
CA THR A 220 -8.39 14.59 -14.23
C THR A 220 -7.74 14.77 -12.87
N TYR A 221 -7.63 13.66 -12.11
CA TYR A 221 -6.93 13.60 -10.83
C TYR A 221 -5.70 12.75 -10.97
N THR A 222 -4.63 13.23 -10.36
CA THR A 222 -3.46 12.41 -10.10
C THR A 222 -3.40 12.14 -8.60
N TYR A 223 -3.10 10.92 -8.23
CA TYR A 223 -2.68 10.61 -6.87
C TYR A 223 -1.35 9.85 -6.92
N THR A 224 -0.56 10.06 -5.92
CA THR A 224 0.70 9.35 -5.73
C THR A 224 0.60 8.52 -4.45
N LEU A 225 1.08 7.28 -4.49
CA LEU A 225 1.24 6.46 -3.30
C LEU A 225 2.68 6.58 -2.82
N ASP A 226 2.82 6.94 -1.56
CA ASP A 226 4.09 7.07 -0.87
C ASP A 226 4.10 6.17 0.36
N PHE A 227 5.25 5.56 0.68
CA PHE A 227 5.38 4.59 1.75
C PHE A 227 6.45 5.02 2.74
N ALA A 228 6.13 4.97 4.03
CA ALA A 228 7.07 5.29 5.10
C ALA A 228 6.96 4.24 6.20
N ASP A 229 8.06 3.78 6.74
CA ASP A 229 8.08 2.94 7.94
C ASP A 229 7.62 3.75 9.15
N PHE A 230 6.86 3.14 10.08
CA PHE A 230 6.43 3.80 11.31
C PHE A 230 7.62 4.20 12.20
N ASP A 231 8.62 3.35 12.24
CA ASP A 231 9.73 3.43 13.20
C ASP A 231 11.02 3.95 12.57
N ALA A 232 11.02 4.27 11.27
CA ALA A 232 12.19 4.81 10.58
C ALA A 232 12.10 6.32 10.40
N THR A 233 13.22 6.99 10.56
CA THR A 233 13.41 8.38 10.15
C THR A 233 13.52 8.50 8.63
N ASP A 234 13.81 7.39 7.95
CA ASP A 234 13.93 7.34 6.50
C ASP A 234 12.61 6.98 5.85
N ILE A 235 12.13 7.85 5.00
CA ILE A 235 10.97 7.65 4.16
C ILE A 235 11.44 6.88 2.93
N ASN A 236 11.10 5.59 2.84
CA ASN A 236 11.24 4.86 1.58
C ASN A 236 10.12 5.30 0.65
N HIS A 237 10.38 6.33 -0.12
CA HIS A 237 9.47 6.79 -1.16
C HIS A 237 9.43 5.75 -2.28
N LYS A 238 8.35 5.00 -2.35
CA LYS A 238 8.02 4.24 -3.54
C LYS A 238 6.87 4.95 -4.24
N THR A 239 7.21 5.85 -5.13
CA THR A 239 6.23 6.54 -5.95
C THR A 239 5.62 5.55 -6.94
N VAL A 240 4.29 5.46 -6.95
CA VAL A 240 3.54 4.74 -7.99
C VAL A 240 2.80 5.76 -8.81
N SER A 241 3.17 5.88 -10.07
CA SER A 241 2.46 6.76 -10.99
C SER A 241 1.28 6.03 -11.64
N ILE A 242 0.12 6.66 -11.65
CA ILE A 242 -1.12 6.03 -12.10
C ILE A 242 -1.59 6.68 -13.38
N TRP A 243 -1.89 5.82 -14.36
CA TRP A 243 -2.38 6.26 -15.64
C TRP A 243 -3.88 6.56 -15.59
N ASP A 244 -4.26 7.72 -16.14
CA ASP A 244 -5.66 8.16 -16.22
C ASP A 244 -6.43 7.56 -17.41
N GLY A 245 -5.74 6.83 -18.30
CA GLY A 245 -6.29 6.25 -19.53
C GLY A 245 -6.12 7.14 -20.76
N SER A 246 -5.53 8.32 -20.62
CA SER A 246 -5.31 9.24 -21.73
C SER A 246 -3.92 9.05 -22.35
N TYR A 247 -3.85 9.19 -23.68
CA TYR A 247 -2.59 9.30 -24.39
C TYR A 247 -2.33 10.76 -24.72
N PRO A 248 -1.10 11.27 -24.47
CA PRO A 248 -0.70 12.59 -24.93
C PRO A 248 -0.83 12.70 -26.45
N ALA A 249 -0.98 13.93 -26.96
CA ALA A 249 -1.00 14.16 -28.40
C ALA A 249 0.32 13.68 -29.04
N ALA A 250 0.24 13.00 -30.18
CA ALA A 250 1.41 12.52 -30.88
C ALA A 250 2.36 13.66 -31.27
N ASN A 251 3.65 13.46 -31.07
CA ASN A 251 4.74 14.35 -31.54
C ASN A 251 4.72 15.78 -31.00
N THR A 252 4.26 16.03 -29.81
CA THR A 252 4.28 17.38 -29.22
C THR A 252 5.66 17.85 -28.79
N GLY A 253 6.75 17.15 -29.17
CA GLY A 253 8.09 17.47 -28.64
C GLY A 253 8.17 17.26 -27.12
N ALA A 254 7.21 16.52 -26.56
CA ALA A 254 7.13 16.24 -25.15
C ALA A 254 8.42 15.57 -24.70
N THR A 255 9.10 16.24 -23.82
CA THR A 255 10.28 15.73 -23.15
C THR A 255 9.80 14.76 -22.07
N PHE A 256 10.37 13.56 -22.05
CA PHE A 256 10.28 12.66 -20.90
C PHE A 256 10.78 13.37 -19.63
N SER A 257 10.61 12.78 -18.48
CA SER A 257 11.04 13.37 -17.21
C SER A 257 12.54 13.72 -17.15
N GLY A 258 13.32 13.26 -18.12
CA GLY A 258 14.73 13.64 -18.29
C GLY A 258 15.45 12.79 -19.33
N GLY A 259 16.74 13.00 -19.44
CA GLY A 259 17.62 12.31 -20.39
C GLY A 259 17.55 12.82 -21.81
N ASP A 260 18.44 12.30 -22.66
CA ASP A 260 18.54 12.63 -24.08
C ASP A 260 18.39 11.39 -24.99
N GLY A 261 18.21 10.21 -24.37
CA GLY A 261 18.05 8.91 -25.03
C GLY A 261 19.36 8.27 -25.47
N SER A 262 20.50 8.85 -25.12
CA SER A 262 21.79 8.19 -25.30
C SER A 262 22.01 7.06 -24.27
N GLN A 263 22.98 6.19 -24.51
CA GLN A 263 23.35 5.17 -23.54
C GLN A 263 23.88 5.74 -22.23
N ALA A 264 24.58 6.88 -22.31
CA ALA A 264 25.12 7.56 -21.11
C ALA A 264 24.07 8.34 -20.34
N ASN A 265 23.00 8.78 -21.01
CA ASN A 265 21.93 9.57 -20.41
C ASN A 265 20.55 9.14 -20.98
N PRO A 266 20.04 7.93 -20.61
CA PRO A 266 18.78 7.39 -21.09
C PRO A 266 17.60 8.32 -20.82
N TYR A 267 16.60 8.30 -21.68
CA TYR A 267 15.32 8.93 -21.38
C TYR A 267 14.73 8.36 -20.09
N ILE A 268 14.22 9.23 -19.22
CA ILE A 268 13.63 8.86 -17.93
C ILE A 268 12.12 8.81 -18.09
N ILE A 269 11.55 7.63 -17.85
CA ILE A 269 10.10 7.43 -17.71
C ILE A 269 9.77 7.61 -16.22
N GLY A 270 9.48 8.83 -15.81
CA GLY A 270 9.22 9.22 -14.44
C GLY A 270 7.74 9.32 -14.08
N SER A 271 6.84 8.99 -15.04
CA SER A 271 5.41 9.01 -14.82
C SER A 271 4.66 8.05 -15.75
N ALA A 272 3.41 7.71 -15.39
CA ALA A 272 2.52 6.96 -16.26
C ALA A 272 2.19 7.73 -17.55
N THR A 273 2.19 9.06 -17.50
CA THR A 273 2.05 9.92 -18.68
C THR A 273 3.25 9.78 -19.61
N ASP A 274 4.48 9.76 -19.08
CA ASP A 274 5.68 9.50 -19.89
C ASP A 274 5.62 8.14 -20.55
N PHE A 275 5.15 7.12 -19.80
CA PHE A 275 5.02 5.78 -20.34
C PHE A 275 3.95 5.71 -21.45
N ALA A 276 2.83 6.38 -21.28
CA ALA A 276 1.81 6.50 -22.32
C ALA A 276 2.35 7.28 -23.54
N GLN A 277 3.15 8.33 -23.32
CA GLN A 277 3.84 9.06 -24.39
C GLN A 277 4.84 8.18 -25.14
N PHE A 278 5.64 7.40 -24.41
CA PHE A 278 6.56 6.42 -24.99
C PHE A 278 5.79 5.43 -25.88
N ALA A 279 4.73 4.82 -25.36
CA ALA A 279 3.90 3.87 -26.11
C ALA A 279 3.31 4.52 -27.36
N LYS A 280 2.76 5.72 -27.24
CA LYS A 280 2.19 6.48 -28.37
C LYS A 280 3.24 6.78 -29.45
N ASN A 281 4.43 7.20 -29.02
CA ASN A 281 5.50 7.54 -29.95
C ASN A 281 6.01 6.32 -30.74
N THR A 282 6.00 5.12 -30.15
CA THR A 282 6.44 3.90 -30.84
C THR A 282 5.57 3.50 -32.02
N THR A 283 4.37 4.06 -32.15
CA THR A 283 3.50 3.85 -33.34
C THR A 283 4.07 4.49 -34.59
N SER A 284 4.93 5.50 -34.47
CA SER A 284 5.54 6.25 -35.58
C SER A 284 7.08 6.23 -35.58
N LYS A 285 7.70 5.83 -34.46
CA LYS A 285 9.14 5.85 -34.27
C LYS A 285 9.61 4.60 -33.53
N ASN A 286 10.46 3.78 -34.12
CA ASN A 286 10.92 2.53 -33.53
C ASN A 286 12.02 2.67 -32.45
N TYR A 287 12.55 3.87 -32.23
CA TYR A 287 13.57 4.18 -31.24
C TYR A 287 14.86 3.33 -31.30
N ARG A 288 15.30 2.97 -32.51
CA ARG A 288 16.57 2.28 -32.70
C ARG A 288 17.71 3.10 -32.05
N ASP A 289 18.63 2.40 -31.37
CA ASP A 289 19.78 3.00 -30.69
C ASP A 289 19.41 4.05 -29.63
N THR A 290 18.20 4.00 -29.11
CA THR A 290 17.70 4.90 -28.06
C THR A 290 17.49 4.13 -26.77
N TYR A 291 17.87 4.71 -25.66
CA TYR A 291 17.83 4.10 -24.33
C TYR A 291 16.79 4.77 -23.45
N PHE A 292 16.05 3.94 -22.73
CA PHE A 292 15.04 4.36 -21.76
C PHE A 292 15.27 3.65 -20.44
N LYS A 293 14.96 4.32 -19.32
CA LYS A 293 14.87 3.70 -18.00
C LYS A 293 13.58 4.10 -17.33
N LEU A 294 12.98 3.16 -16.61
CA LEU A 294 11.85 3.40 -15.73
C LEU A 294 12.37 3.89 -14.39
N ASP A 295 11.80 4.97 -13.85
CA ASP A 295 12.22 5.60 -12.59
C ASP A 295 11.11 5.59 -11.53
N VAL A 296 10.00 4.92 -11.84
CA VAL A 296 8.81 4.89 -10.99
C VAL A 296 7.99 3.63 -11.27
N ASP A 297 7.36 3.07 -10.25
CA ASP A 297 6.34 2.04 -10.46
C ASP A 297 5.13 2.66 -11.21
N ILE A 298 4.55 1.93 -12.15
CA ILE A 298 3.39 2.39 -12.92
C ILE A 298 2.20 1.48 -12.68
N ASN A 299 1.02 2.09 -12.46
CA ASN A 299 -0.25 1.40 -12.48
C ASN A 299 -1.08 1.89 -13.68
N LEU A 300 -1.36 1.00 -14.62
CA LEU A 300 -2.19 1.29 -15.79
C LEU A 300 -3.69 1.30 -15.47
N ASN A 301 -4.05 1.08 -14.19
CA ASN A 301 -5.38 1.32 -13.62
C ASN A 301 -6.52 0.59 -14.35
N ASP A 302 -6.21 -0.61 -14.90
CA ASP A 302 -7.15 -1.41 -15.70
C ASP A 302 -7.83 -0.64 -16.85
N LYS A 303 -7.22 0.47 -17.28
CA LYS A 303 -7.69 1.21 -18.44
C LYS A 303 -7.28 0.52 -19.74
N PRO A 304 -8.06 0.67 -20.83
CA PRO A 304 -7.73 0.07 -22.11
C PRO A 304 -6.36 0.57 -22.63
N TRP A 305 -5.38 -0.34 -22.60
CA TRP A 305 -4.03 -0.07 -23.09
C TRP A 305 -3.89 -0.45 -24.54
N THR A 306 -3.30 0.44 -25.34
CA THR A 306 -2.86 0.13 -26.69
C THR A 306 -1.40 -0.28 -26.62
N PRO A 307 -1.05 -1.52 -27.03
CA PRO A 307 0.33 -1.97 -27.06
C PRO A 307 1.24 -1.00 -27.81
N THR A 308 2.51 -0.93 -27.40
CA THR A 308 3.51 -0.15 -28.14
C THR A 308 3.62 -0.65 -29.58
N GLY A 309 4.02 0.22 -30.48
CA GLY A 309 4.42 -0.19 -31.83
C GLY A 309 5.71 -1.01 -31.82
N ASN A 310 6.37 -1.09 -32.99
CA ASN A 310 7.62 -1.84 -33.14
C ASN A 310 8.79 -1.11 -32.45
N PHE A 311 9.24 -1.66 -31.31
CA PHE A 311 10.31 -1.10 -30.50
C PHE A 311 11.67 -1.74 -30.83
N ALA A 312 12.67 -0.91 -31.13
CA ALA A 312 14.01 -1.34 -31.51
C ALA A 312 15.13 -0.83 -30.56
N GLY A 313 14.76 -0.07 -29.53
CA GLY A 313 15.68 0.49 -28.54
C GLY A 313 15.96 -0.42 -27.36
N VAL A 314 16.49 0.15 -26.30
CA VAL A 314 16.74 -0.49 -25.01
C VAL A 314 15.84 0.12 -23.96
N PHE A 315 15.07 -0.69 -23.25
CA PHE A 315 14.21 -0.28 -22.15
C PHE A 315 14.62 -1.02 -20.88
N ASP A 316 15.13 -0.29 -19.91
CA ASP A 316 15.55 -0.81 -18.62
C ASP A 316 14.46 -0.51 -17.57
N GLY A 317 13.88 -1.58 -17.02
CA GLY A 317 12.82 -1.48 -16.01
C GLY A 317 13.31 -1.08 -14.62
N GLN A 318 14.63 -1.05 -14.34
CA GLN A 318 15.22 -0.64 -13.06
C GLN A 318 14.53 -1.27 -11.84
N HIS A 319 14.07 -2.52 -11.97
CA HIS A 319 13.29 -3.26 -10.95
C HIS A 319 11.94 -2.63 -10.57
N HIS A 320 11.48 -1.63 -11.31
CA HIS A 320 10.14 -1.07 -11.16
C HIS A 320 9.07 -2.01 -11.73
N LYS A 321 7.83 -1.84 -11.26
CA LYS A 321 6.69 -2.68 -11.65
C LYS A 321 5.72 -1.89 -12.51
N ILE A 322 5.17 -2.55 -13.54
CA ILE A 322 4.02 -2.05 -14.28
C ILE A 322 2.85 -3.01 -14.00
N THR A 323 1.76 -2.47 -13.46
CA THR A 323 0.56 -3.22 -13.02
C THR A 323 -0.70 -2.70 -13.71
N GLY A 324 -1.84 -3.40 -13.52
CA GLY A 324 -3.14 -2.97 -14.05
C GLY A 324 -3.21 -2.95 -15.58
N LEU A 325 -2.46 -3.83 -16.26
CA LEU A 325 -2.50 -3.93 -17.72
C LEU A 325 -3.81 -4.55 -18.17
N LYS A 326 -4.56 -3.82 -19.01
CA LYS A 326 -5.76 -4.31 -19.70
C LYS A 326 -5.66 -4.00 -21.18
N VAL A 327 -5.47 -5.02 -21.99
CA VAL A 327 -5.45 -4.90 -23.46
C VAL A 327 -6.83 -5.25 -24.00
N SER A 328 -7.44 -4.34 -24.78
CA SER A 328 -8.81 -4.46 -25.29
C SER A 328 -8.87 -4.49 -26.82
N VAL A 329 -7.77 -4.81 -27.49
CA VAL A 329 -7.71 -4.88 -28.96
C VAL A 329 -7.81 -6.33 -29.44
N ALA A 330 -8.61 -6.57 -30.47
CA ALA A 330 -8.68 -7.82 -31.18
C ALA A 330 -7.57 -7.85 -32.25
N ASP A 331 -6.30 -7.89 -31.80
CA ASP A 331 -5.13 -7.88 -32.69
C ASP A 331 -4.19 -9.01 -32.30
N GLU A 332 -3.33 -9.42 -33.22
CA GLU A 332 -2.32 -10.47 -32.98
C GLU A 332 -1.21 -9.99 -32.02
N GLN A 333 -1.09 -8.70 -31.77
CA GLN A 333 -0.08 -8.08 -30.92
C GLN A 333 -0.71 -7.65 -29.57
N VAL A 334 -0.85 -8.59 -28.65
CA VAL A 334 -1.46 -8.35 -27.33
C VAL A 334 -0.38 -8.36 -26.24
N GLY A 335 -0.16 -7.20 -25.60
CA GLY A 335 0.80 -7.09 -24.51
C GLY A 335 1.09 -5.64 -24.13
N LEU A 336 2.01 -5.48 -23.19
CA LEU A 336 2.52 -4.15 -22.83
C LEU A 336 3.30 -3.56 -24.03
N PHE A 337 4.16 -4.40 -24.62
CA PHE A 337 4.86 -4.15 -25.87
C PHE A 337 4.19 -4.98 -26.98
N GLY A 338 3.83 -4.35 -28.08
CA GLY A 338 3.20 -5.03 -29.21
C GLY A 338 4.22 -5.83 -30.03
N GLN A 339 5.36 -5.23 -30.37
CA GLN A 339 6.42 -5.89 -31.12
C GLN A 339 7.80 -5.43 -30.68
N LEU A 340 8.72 -6.38 -30.48
CA LEU A 340 10.15 -6.10 -30.32
C LEU A 340 10.90 -6.42 -31.62
N SER A 341 11.65 -5.44 -32.12
CA SER A 341 12.59 -5.65 -33.22
C SER A 341 13.79 -6.48 -32.78
N ARG A 342 14.56 -6.97 -33.75
CA ARG A 342 15.80 -7.73 -33.52
C ARG A 342 16.80 -7.04 -32.57
N THR A 343 16.85 -5.72 -32.57
CA THR A 343 17.73 -4.91 -31.72
C THR A 343 17.06 -4.45 -30.44
N GLY A 344 15.75 -4.60 -30.31
CA GLY A 344 15.00 -4.22 -29.12
C GLY A 344 15.38 -5.09 -27.93
N ARG A 345 15.61 -4.46 -26.77
CA ARG A 345 15.97 -5.13 -25.51
C ARG A 345 15.12 -4.61 -24.38
N LEU A 346 14.72 -5.54 -23.50
CA LEU A 346 14.06 -5.25 -22.22
C LEU A 346 14.92 -5.87 -21.12
N SER A 347 15.19 -5.14 -20.04
CA SER A 347 15.95 -5.58 -18.87
C SER A 347 15.29 -5.17 -17.56
#